data_29aeb74f4ad9f3b571e4dd87a92e33e6
#
_entry.id   29aeb74f4ad9f3b571e4dd87a92e33e6
#
_cell.length_a   1.000
_cell.length_b   1.000
_cell.length_c   1.000
_cell.angle_alpha   90.00
_cell.angle_beta   90.00
_cell.angle_gamma   90.00
#
_symmetry.space_group_name_H-M   'P 1'
#
loop_
_entity.id
_entity.type
_entity.pdbx_description
1 polymer ?
#
loop_
_entity_poly.entity_id
_entity_poly.type
_entity_poly.pdbx_seq_one_letter_code
_entity_poly.pdbx_strand_id
1 'polypeptide(L)'
;QAAQPVRPQYRLLANRADITATIAERLISLRYTDEAGLDSDMLEITLADHDPARPIQLPPTGAELELSLGYDGRLQRVGLFVVDELELSGWPGQMTIRARATPFEGSKGGMSQLQSQKTRSWPKDTPLGDVVRTIAAEHKMQAVVAPEMASIVLPHQDQMDESDINFLVRLAKRYDGVIKPAAGKLVLAKRGQAKTAGGQSIPTVRLVPGDVSDYRVSLTKRDGGGTVVAYWHATKQAKREEVKIGQGEPVLRLKRYYQAPEVARAAAQAEYDSRVRRQATLSLSMPGRIDVLAEGRLELAGFRPGVSGAWIVTRAEHSLDNEGYRTSIEAEQEQAEAAAETKAPAPAPALRRRSPPTSD
;
A
#
# COMPACT_ATOMS: atom_id res chain seq x y z
N GLN A 1 -1.75 -40.28 3.45
CA GLN A 1 -2.55 -39.64 4.51
C GLN A 1 -3.20 -38.44 3.87
N ALA A 2 -4.54 -38.41 3.77
CA ALA A 2 -5.25 -37.23 3.32
C ALA A 2 -4.98 -36.10 4.32
N ALA A 3 -4.51 -34.94 3.82
CA ALA A 3 -4.34 -33.77 4.65
C ALA A 3 -5.69 -33.43 5.30
N GLN A 4 -5.70 -33.27 6.61
CA GLN A 4 -6.91 -32.82 7.30
C GLN A 4 -7.30 -31.45 6.74
N PRO A 5 -8.58 -31.21 6.46
CA PRO A 5 -9.01 -29.91 5.97
C PRO A 5 -8.68 -28.82 7.00
N VAL A 6 -7.88 -27.85 6.59
CA VAL A 6 -7.50 -26.72 7.41
C VAL A 6 -8.75 -25.86 7.65
N ARG A 7 -9.08 -25.57 8.91
CA ARG A 7 -10.29 -24.82 9.27
C ARG A 7 -9.96 -23.34 9.49
N PRO A 8 -10.51 -22.43 8.66
CA PRO A 8 -10.37 -21.01 8.91
C PRO A 8 -11.09 -20.62 10.21
N GLN A 9 -10.47 -19.74 10.96
CA GLN A 9 -10.97 -19.25 12.23
C GLN A 9 -10.73 -17.76 12.38
N TYR A 10 -11.61 -17.13 13.14
CA TYR A 10 -11.47 -15.72 13.55
C TYR A 10 -11.71 -15.61 15.05
N ARG A 11 -11.23 -14.52 15.62
CA ARG A 11 -11.54 -14.07 16.96
C ARG A 11 -11.89 -12.60 16.92
N LEU A 12 -13.01 -12.22 17.47
CA LEU A 12 -13.47 -10.85 17.53
C LEU A 12 -13.73 -10.45 18.98
N LEU A 13 -13.07 -9.38 19.42
CA LEU A 13 -13.31 -8.75 20.71
C LEU A 13 -14.04 -7.43 20.46
N ALA A 14 -15.07 -7.15 21.23
CA ALA A 14 -15.76 -5.87 21.26
C ALA A 14 -15.54 -5.22 22.63
N ASN A 15 -14.94 -4.02 22.66
CA ASN A 15 -14.55 -3.35 23.91
C ASN A 15 -13.82 -4.31 24.88
N ARG A 16 -12.88 -5.12 24.35
CA ARG A 16 -12.08 -6.14 25.06
C ARG A 16 -12.83 -7.39 25.49
N ALA A 17 -14.14 -7.50 25.26
CA ALA A 17 -14.92 -8.70 25.53
C ALA A 17 -14.95 -9.59 24.29
N ASP A 18 -14.68 -10.88 24.45
CA ASP A 18 -14.75 -11.86 23.35
C ASP A 18 -16.21 -12.12 22.97
N ILE A 19 -16.58 -11.73 21.75
CA ILE A 19 -17.93 -11.92 21.20
C ILE A 19 -17.96 -12.97 20.08
N THR A 20 -16.87 -13.67 19.84
CA THR A 20 -16.74 -14.65 18.74
C THR A 20 -17.86 -15.67 18.77
N ALA A 21 -18.10 -16.31 19.91
CA ALA A 21 -19.17 -17.31 20.07
C ALA A 21 -20.56 -16.69 19.92
N THR A 22 -20.74 -15.45 20.38
CA THR A 22 -22.02 -14.73 20.35
C THR A 22 -22.48 -14.45 18.93
N ILE A 23 -21.55 -14.14 18.02
CA ILE A 23 -21.87 -13.80 16.63
C ILE A 23 -21.75 -14.99 15.68
N ALA A 24 -21.13 -16.11 16.10
CA ALA A 24 -20.78 -17.23 15.23
C ALA A 24 -21.99 -17.79 14.45
N GLU A 25 -23.15 -17.92 15.10
CA GLU A 25 -24.36 -18.44 14.44
C GLU A 25 -25.02 -17.46 13.47
N ARG A 26 -24.67 -16.18 13.58
CA ARG A 26 -25.26 -15.09 12.79
C ARG A 26 -24.31 -14.52 11.73
N LEU A 27 -23.05 -14.91 11.75
CA LEU A 27 -22.06 -14.39 10.83
C LEU A 27 -22.34 -14.82 9.38
N ILE A 28 -22.61 -13.85 8.51
CA ILE A 28 -22.73 -14.06 7.07
C ILE A 28 -21.36 -13.89 6.42
N SER A 29 -20.68 -12.78 6.70
CA SER A 29 -19.35 -12.50 6.17
C SER A 29 -18.57 -11.58 7.09
N LEU A 30 -17.26 -11.73 7.06
CA LEU A 30 -16.29 -10.86 7.68
C LEU A 30 -15.27 -10.50 6.62
N ARG A 31 -15.04 -9.20 6.43
CA ARG A 31 -14.09 -8.68 5.45
C ARG A 31 -13.16 -7.67 6.10
N TYR A 32 -11.87 -7.94 6.00
CA TYR A 32 -10.82 -7.00 6.38
C TYR A 32 -10.08 -6.53 5.13
N THR A 33 -9.96 -5.23 4.95
CA THR A 33 -9.26 -4.61 3.82
C THR A 33 -8.08 -3.80 4.35
N ASP A 34 -6.89 -4.15 3.91
CA ASP A 34 -5.63 -3.43 4.14
C ASP A 34 -5.28 -2.63 2.89
N GLU A 35 -5.27 -1.32 3.00
CA GLU A 35 -5.02 -0.40 1.90
C GLU A 35 -3.62 0.21 1.99
N ALA A 36 -2.97 0.35 0.84
CA ALA A 36 -1.74 1.11 0.76
C ALA A 36 -2.01 2.60 0.87
N GLY A 37 -1.26 3.27 1.75
CA GLY A 37 -1.33 4.72 1.88
C GLY A 37 -2.36 5.20 2.89
N LEU A 38 -3.22 6.14 2.47
CA LEU A 38 -4.08 6.92 3.36
C LEU A 38 -5.40 6.32 3.73
N ASP A 39 -5.91 5.48 2.85
CA ASP A 39 -7.19 4.87 3.13
C ASP A 39 -7.00 3.99 4.36
N SER A 40 -7.81 4.28 5.39
CA SER A 40 -7.74 3.51 6.63
C SER A 40 -8.15 2.08 6.35
N ASP A 41 -7.43 1.14 6.94
CA ASP A 41 -7.85 -0.25 6.91
C ASP A 41 -9.29 -0.37 7.42
N MET A 42 -10.08 -1.18 6.75
CA MET A 42 -11.51 -1.34 7.05
C MET A 42 -11.82 -2.77 7.50
N LEU A 43 -12.71 -2.85 8.48
CA LEU A 43 -13.36 -4.09 8.88
C LEU A 43 -14.84 -3.97 8.61
N GLU A 44 -15.40 -4.91 7.85
CA GLU A 44 -16.83 -5.02 7.61
C GLU A 44 -17.32 -6.39 8.09
N ILE A 45 -18.36 -6.39 8.92
CA ILE A 45 -18.98 -7.60 9.46
C ILE A 45 -20.46 -7.57 9.12
N THR A 46 -20.94 -8.59 8.42
CA THR A 46 -22.36 -8.75 8.10
C THR A 46 -22.94 -9.90 8.91
N LEU A 47 -24.00 -9.61 9.66
CA LEU A 47 -24.70 -10.54 10.53
C LEU A 47 -26.13 -10.73 10.07
N ALA A 48 -26.65 -11.96 10.21
CA ALA A 48 -28.07 -12.25 9.99
C ALA A 48 -28.90 -11.71 11.15
N ASP A 49 -29.89 -10.87 10.85
CA ASP A 49 -30.82 -10.26 11.82
C ASP A 49 -32.26 -10.49 11.39
N HIS A 50 -32.57 -11.72 11.01
CA HIS A 50 -33.88 -12.11 10.47
C HIS A 50 -34.85 -12.68 11.49
N ASP A 51 -34.44 -12.85 12.75
CA ASP A 51 -35.31 -13.31 13.84
C ASP A 51 -35.87 -12.12 14.63
N PRO A 52 -37.16 -11.72 14.39
CA PRO A 52 -37.74 -10.57 15.06
C PRO A 52 -37.88 -10.76 16.58
N ALA A 53 -37.88 -12.02 17.05
CA ALA A 53 -37.98 -12.30 18.49
C ALA A 53 -36.64 -12.10 19.22
N ARG A 54 -35.53 -12.11 18.47
CA ARG A 54 -34.19 -11.95 19.00
C ARG A 54 -33.35 -11.01 18.11
N PRO A 55 -33.74 -9.74 18.00
CA PRO A 55 -32.98 -8.78 17.20
C PRO A 55 -31.56 -8.60 17.79
N ILE A 56 -30.59 -8.35 16.94
CA ILE A 56 -29.24 -8.01 17.36
C ILE A 56 -29.26 -6.65 18.06
N GLN A 57 -28.69 -6.59 19.27
CA GLN A 57 -28.52 -5.32 19.93
C GLN A 57 -27.52 -4.44 19.18
N LEU A 58 -27.92 -3.21 18.86
CA LEU A 58 -27.06 -2.29 18.12
C LEU A 58 -25.80 -1.97 18.93
N PRO A 59 -24.59 -2.23 18.39
CA PRO A 59 -23.37 -1.76 19.02
C PRO A 59 -23.34 -0.22 19.01
N PRO A 60 -22.85 0.42 20.08
CA PRO A 60 -22.72 1.86 20.08
C PRO A 60 -21.69 2.30 19.04
N THR A 61 -21.94 3.42 18.36
CA THR A 61 -20.94 4.09 17.52
C THR A 61 -19.71 4.42 18.37
N GLY A 62 -18.52 4.12 17.86
CA GLY A 62 -17.28 4.27 18.59
C GLY A 62 -16.90 3.03 19.43
N ALA A 63 -17.63 1.92 19.34
CA ALA A 63 -17.21 0.65 19.91
C ALA A 63 -15.91 0.17 19.26
N GLU A 64 -14.99 -0.34 20.06
CA GLU A 64 -13.71 -0.88 19.60
C GLU A 64 -13.86 -2.36 19.26
N LEU A 65 -13.39 -2.75 18.07
CA LEU A 65 -13.36 -4.12 17.62
C LEU A 65 -11.90 -4.56 17.39
N GLU A 66 -11.48 -5.64 18.01
CA GLU A 66 -10.18 -6.26 17.75
C GLU A 66 -10.37 -7.58 17.01
N LEU A 67 -9.73 -7.69 15.84
CA LEU A 67 -9.82 -8.84 14.97
C LEU A 67 -8.53 -9.64 14.99
N SER A 68 -8.66 -10.97 15.07
CA SER A 68 -7.61 -11.94 14.76
C SER A 68 -8.13 -12.94 13.74
N LEU A 69 -7.30 -13.30 12.77
CA LEU A 69 -7.59 -14.27 11.70
C LEU A 69 -6.53 -15.35 11.63
N GLY A 70 -6.89 -16.53 11.15
CA GLY A 70 -5.96 -17.64 10.93
C GLY A 70 -6.65 -18.97 10.70
N TYR A 71 -5.94 -20.04 11.02
CA TYR A 71 -6.37 -21.42 10.83
C TYR A 71 -6.04 -22.26 12.06
N ASP A 72 -6.90 -23.22 12.37
CA ASP A 72 -6.66 -24.29 13.35
C ASP A 72 -6.06 -23.81 14.69
N GLY A 73 -6.61 -22.71 15.24
CA GLY A 73 -6.17 -22.13 16.51
C GLY A 73 -4.91 -21.26 16.41
N ARG A 74 -4.29 -21.13 15.26
CA ARG A 74 -3.15 -20.23 15.01
C ARG A 74 -3.67 -18.91 14.48
N LEU A 75 -4.15 -18.06 15.39
CA LEU A 75 -4.69 -16.76 15.04
C LEU A 75 -3.62 -15.69 15.17
N GLN A 76 -3.57 -14.80 14.17
CA GLN A 76 -2.74 -13.58 14.20
C GLN A 76 -3.66 -12.39 14.39
N ARG A 77 -3.27 -11.50 15.30
CA ARG A 77 -3.94 -10.21 15.50
C ARG A 77 -3.80 -9.37 14.24
N VAL A 78 -4.92 -8.95 13.69
CA VAL A 78 -4.98 -8.09 12.50
C VAL A 78 -4.90 -6.63 12.89
N GLY A 79 -5.73 -6.20 13.83
CA GLY A 79 -5.75 -4.82 14.27
C GLY A 79 -6.91 -4.49 15.19
N LEU A 80 -6.95 -3.22 15.57
CA LEU A 80 -8.01 -2.58 16.37
C LEU A 80 -8.76 -1.59 15.47
N PHE A 81 -10.08 -1.67 15.49
CA PHE A 81 -10.98 -0.88 14.65
C PHE A 81 -12.02 -0.18 15.52
N VAL A 82 -12.50 0.97 15.06
CA VAL A 82 -13.58 1.70 15.71
C VAL A 82 -14.80 1.70 14.79
N VAL A 83 -15.95 1.28 15.33
CA VAL A 83 -17.23 1.27 14.60
C VAL A 83 -17.63 2.69 14.26
N ASP A 84 -17.80 2.99 12.98
CA ASP A 84 -18.21 4.30 12.48
C ASP A 84 -19.56 4.27 11.75
N GLU A 85 -19.98 3.11 11.25
CA GLU A 85 -21.22 2.97 10.50
C GLU A 85 -21.93 1.66 10.83
N LEU A 86 -23.25 1.73 10.97
CA LEU A 86 -24.14 0.59 11.08
C LEU A 86 -25.21 0.71 9.99
N GLU A 87 -25.36 -0.35 9.20
CA GLU A 87 -26.39 -0.45 8.18
C GLU A 87 -27.33 -1.60 8.52
N LEU A 88 -28.61 -1.30 8.56
CA LEU A 88 -29.69 -2.30 8.70
C LEU A 88 -30.38 -2.44 7.35
N SER A 89 -30.49 -3.65 6.85
CA SER A 89 -31.14 -3.95 5.58
C SER A 89 -32.10 -5.14 5.72
N GLY A 90 -32.97 -5.30 4.78
CA GLY A 90 -33.94 -6.42 4.72
C GLY A 90 -34.61 -6.45 3.36
N TRP A 91 -35.29 -7.48 2.92
CA TRP A 91 -35.53 -8.76 3.56
C TRP A 91 -34.73 -9.85 2.84
N PRO A 92 -34.11 -10.83 3.49
CA PRO A 92 -34.08 -11.09 4.96
C PRO A 92 -33.25 -10.04 5.71
N GLY A 93 -33.57 -9.83 6.99
CA GLY A 93 -32.90 -8.87 7.84
C GLY A 93 -31.41 -9.12 8.00
N GLN A 94 -30.61 -8.08 7.86
CA GLN A 94 -29.15 -8.11 8.03
C GLN A 94 -28.66 -6.84 8.73
N MET A 95 -27.60 -6.97 9.48
CA MET A 95 -26.84 -5.87 10.06
C MET A 95 -25.42 -5.89 9.51
N THR A 96 -25.00 -4.80 8.91
CA THR A 96 -23.62 -4.60 8.48
C THR A 96 -22.95 -3.57 9.38
N ILE A 97 -21.84 -3.98 10.01
CA ILE A 97 -21.02 -3.16 10.88
C ILE A 97 -19.77 -2.79 10.10
N ARG A 98 -19.52 -1.48 9.91
CA ARG A 98 -18.29 -0.97 9.33
C ARG A 98 -17.46 -0.27 10.38
N ALA A 99 -16.19 -0.64 10.46
CA ALA A 99 -15.24 -0.09 11.39
C ALA A 99 -13.93 0.25 10.68
N ARG A 100 -13.29 1.32 11.13
CA ARG A 100 -12.00 1.77 10.56
C ARG A 100 -10.89 1.54 11.54
N ALA A 101 -9.69 1.21 11.03
CA ALA A 101 -8.53 1.05 11.86
C ALA A 101 -8.23 2.32 12.66
N THR A 102 -7.88 2.13 13.92
CA THR A 102 -7.44 3.21 14.79
C THR A 102 -5.92 3.14 14.99
N PRO A 103 -5.21 4.27 14.88
CA PRO A 103 -3.77 4.30 15.13
C PRO A 103 -3.40 4.08 16.60
N PHE A 104 -4.37 4.15 17.52
CA PHE A 104 -4.14 4.06 18.95
C PHE A 104 -5.03 3.04 19.63
N GLU A 105 -4.44 2.19 20.44
CA GLU A 105 -5.18 1.41 21.43
C GLU A 105 -5.76 2.34 22.49
N GLY A 106 -7.09 2.37 22.59
CA GLY A 106 -7.80 3.13 23.64
C GLY A 106 -7.96 4.63 23.40
N SER A 107 -7.60 5.17 22.23
CA SER A 107 -7.82 6.59 21.94
C SER A 107 -8.99 6.79 20.97
N LYS A 108 -10.12 7.17 21.51
CA LYS A 108 -11.31 7.55 20.71
C LYS A 108 -11.15 8.83 19.89
N GLY A 109 -10.02 9.54 19.98
CA GLY A 109 -9.82 10.87 19.40
C GLY A 109 -8.62 11.06 18.48
N GLY A 110 -7.67 10.11 18.41
CA GLY A 110 -6.40 10.31 17.71
C GLY A 110 -6.52 10.60 16.20
N MET A 111 -7.43 9.90 15.53
CA MET A 111 -7.68 10.14 14.10
C MET A 111 -8.38 11.46 13.83
N SER A 112 -9.33 11.86 14.67
CA SER A 112 -10.07 13.11 14.48
C SER A 112 -9.16 14.34 14.56
N GLN A 113 -8.15 14.30 15.42
CA GLN A 113 -7.19 15.41 15.54
C GLN A 113 -6.25 15.51 14.34
N LEU A 114 -5.78 14.36 13.80
CA LEU A 114 -4.99 14.34 12.55
C LEU A 114 -5.79 14.83 11.33
N GLN A 115 -7.11 14.72 11.37
CA GLN A 115 -8.02 15.17 10.32
C GLN A 115 -8.45 16.63 10.47
N SER A 116 -8.18 17.24 11.62
CA SER A 116 -8.50 18.66 11.84
C SER A 116 -7.66 19.55 10.95
N GLN A 117 -8.33 20.49 10.28
CA GLN A 117 -7.66 21.44 9.40
C GLN A 117 -6.83 22.46 10.21
N LYS A 118 -5.66 22.77 9.70
CA LYS A 118 -4.73 23.74 10.27
C LYS A 118 -4.20 24.67 9.18
N THR A 119 -3.83 25.87 9.58
CA THR A 119 -3.10 26.82 8.72
C THR A 119 -1.78 27.13 9.39
N ARG A 120 -0.68 26.73 8.73
CA ARG A 120 0.70 27.00 9.16
C ARG A 120 1.67 26.90 7.99
N SER A 121 2.83 27.51 8.15
CA SER A 121 3.92 27.45 7.17
C SER A 121 5.12 26.69 7.74
N TRP A 122 5.75 25.94 6.87
CA TRP A 122 6.98 25.22 7.16
C TRP A 122 8.14 25.91 6.44
N PRO A 123 9.19 26.34 7.17
CA PRO A 123 10.30 27.07 6.55
C PRO A 123 10.98 26.29 5.43
N LYS A 124 11.57 27.03 4.51
CA LYS A 124 12.48 26.44 3.50
C LYS A 124 13.60 25.69 4.20
N ASP A 125 14.07 24.63 3.54
CA ASP A 125 15.17 23.77 4.00
C ASP A 125 14.84 22.91 5.24
N THR A 126 13.57 22.77 5.59
CA THR A 126 13.13 21.82 6.63
C THR A 126 13.20 20.39 6.09
N PRO A 127 13.91 19.47 6.76
CA PRO A 127 13.90 18.05 6.38
C PRO A 127 12.50 17.43 6.51
N LEU A 128 12.13 16.57 5.57
CA LEU A 128 10.83 15.86 5.62
C LEU A 128 10.66 15.06 6.92
N GLY A 129 11.75 14.43 7.40
CA GLY A 129 11.73 13.72 8.66
C GLY A 129 11.37 14.60 9.86
N ASP A 130 11.79 15.87 9.88
CA ASP A 130 11.50 16.79 10.97
C ASP A 130 10.03 17.22 10.95
N VAL A 131 9.45 17.41 9.76
CA VAL A 131 8.02 17.67 9.61
C VAL A 131 7.20 16.51 10.18
N VAL A 132 7.55 15.27 9.83
CA VAL A 132 6.85 14.08 10.32
C VAL A 132 7.00 13.94 11.83
N ARG A 133 8.20 14.16 12.39
CA ARG A 133 8.46 14.07 13.83
C ARG A 133 7.67 15.14 14.61
N THR A 134 7.64 16.36 14.09
CA THR A 134 6.89 17.46 14.73
C THR A 134 5.40 17.14 14.78
N ILE A 135 4.82 16.71 13.66
CA ILE A 135 3.40 16.35 13.60
C ILE A 135 3.11 15.13 14.49
N ALA A 136 3.96 14.11 14.46
CA ALA A 136 3.80 12.95 15.33
C ALA A 136 3.80 13.35 16.82
N ALA A 137 4.73 14.21 17.23
CA ALA A 137 4.81 14.67 18.63
C ALA A 137 3.58 15.47 19.04
N GLU A 138 3.03 16.34 18.19
CA GLU A 138 1.79 17.09 18.44
C GLU A 138 0.58 16.16 18.72
N HIS A 139 0.57 15.01 18.05
CA HIS A 139 -0.50 14.00 18.21
C HIS A 139 -0.14 12.87 19.16
N LYS A 140 0.94 13.02 19.96
CA LYS A 140 1.43 12.01 20.91
C LYS A 140 1.73 10.66 20.25
N MET A 141 2.17 10.70 19.00
CA MET A 141 2.59 9.55 18.22
C MET A 141 4.11 9.46 18.16
N GLN A 142 4.62 8.24 17.94
CA GLN A 142 6.03 8.03 17.63
C GLN A 142 6.25 8.11 16.12
N ALA A 143 7.19 8.93 15.65
CA ALA A 143 7.58 8.94 14.26
C ALA A 143 8.50 7.77 13.94
N VAL A 144 8.20 7.03 12.86
CA VAL A 144 9.06 6.01 12.26
C VAL A 144 9.30 6.41 10.81
N VAL A 145 10.49 6.93 10.53
CA VAL A 145 10.81 7.52 9.22
C VAL A 145 12.01 6.80 8.62
N ALA A 146 11.85 6.29 7.40
CA ALA A 146 12.95 5.70 6.65
C ALA A 146 14.05 6.76 6.40
N PRO A 147 15.35 6.42 6.59
CA PRO A 147 16.44 7.39 6.50
C PRO A 147 16.48 8.16 5.18
N GLU A 148 16.24 7.49 4.07
CA GLU A 148 16.21 8.09 2.73
C GLU A 148 15.08 9.10 2.54
N MET A 149 13.97 8.91 3.25
CA MET A 149 12.85 9.86 3.25
C MET A 149 13.08 11.00 4.25
N ALA A 150 13.70 10.69 5.39
CA ALA A 150 13.96 11.67 6.44
C ALA A 150 14.89 12.81 5.99
N SER A 151 15.88 12.48 5.15
CA SER A 151 16.91 13.42 4.67
C SER A 151 16.45 14.33 3.53
N ILE A 152 15.26 14.11 2.98
CA ILE A 152 14.73 14.95 1.90
C ILE A 152 14.50 16.36 2.42
N VAL A 153 15.19 17.34 1.82
CA VAL A 153 15.08 18.75 2.16
C VAL A 153 13.89 19.35 1.41
N LEU A 154 12.95 19.93 2.14
CA LEU A 154 11.75 20.51 1.57
C LEU A 154 11.95 21.97 1.18
N PRO A 155 11.41 22.45 0.04
CA PRO A 155 11.19 23.86 -0.18
C PRO A 155 10.16 24.38 0.83
N HIS A 156 10.00 25.70 0.92
CA HIS A 156 8.91 26.29 1.73
C HIS A 156 7.57 25.62 1.43
N GLN A 157 6.86 25.21 2.47
CA GLN A 157 5.57 24.53 2.38
C GLN A 157 4.52 25.30 3.17
N ASP A 158 3.38 25.52 2.54
CA ASP A 158 2.20 26.03 3.22
C ASP A 158 1.17 24.89 3.41
N GLN A 159 0.69 24.77 4.62
CA GLN A 159 -0.45 23.97 5.00
C GLN A 159 -1.59 24.96 5.27
N MET A 160 -2.47 25.16 4.28
CA MET A 160 -3.57 26.13 4.35
C MET A 160 -4.88 25.37 4.39
N ASP A 161 -5.61 25.50 5.49
CA ASP A 161 -6.88 24.81 5.72
C ASP A 161 -6.82 23.31 5.36
N GLU A 162 -5.68 22.71 5.62
CA GLU A 162 -5.35 21.33 5.30
C GLU A 162 -5.06 20.55 6.60
N SER A 163 -5.61 19.35 6.71
CA SER A 163 -5.31 18.48 7.85
C SER A 163 -3.87 17.98 7.82
N ASP A 164 -3.31 17.68 9.00
CA ASP A 164 -1.95 17.17 9.11
C ASP A 164 -1.75 15.90 8.29
N ILE A 165 -2.73 15.00 8.29
CA ILE A 165 -2.63 13.76 7.52
C ILE A 165 -2.64 14.02 6.02
N ASN A 166 -3.52 14.87 5.51
CA ASN A 166 -3.56 15.22 4.08
C ASN A 166 -2.27 15.91 3.64
N PHE A 167 -1.76 16.83 4.47
CA PHE A 167 -0.49 17.48 4.22
C PHE A 167 0.68 16.50 4.10
N LEU A 168 0.80 15.57 5.06
CA LEU A 168 1.85 14.55 5.05
C LEU A 168 1.75 13.62 3.85
N VAL A 169 0.53 13.26 3.43
CA VAL A 169 0.32 12.43 2.25
C VAL A 169 0.69 13.14 0.97
N ARG A 170 0.31 14.40 0.87
CA ARG A 170 0.71 15.23 -0.27
C ARG A 170 2.22 15.32 -0.38
N LEU A 171 2.93 15.45 0.76
CA LEU A 171 4.39 15.42 0.78
C LEU A 171 4.94 14.04 0.42
N ALA A 172 4.45 12.98 1.06
CA ALA A 172 4.90 11.61 0.78
C ALA A 172 4.73 11.25 -0.70
N LYS A 173 3.56 11.50 -1.28
CA LYS A 173 3.31 11.25 -2.72
C LYS A 173 4.27 11.97 -3.64
N ARG A 174 4.68 13.20 -3.29
CA ARG A 174 5.63 13.99 -4.10
C ARG A 174 6.99 13.30 -4.24
N TYR A 175 7.39 12.53 -3.25
CA TYR A 175 8.68 11.86 -3.18
C TYR A 175 8.57 10.33 -3.25
N ASP A 176 7.48 9.84 -3.84
CA ASP A 176 7.19 8.40 -3.96
C ASP A 176 7.24 7.65 -2.63
N GLY A 177 6.76 8.30 -1.60
CA GLY A 177 6.64 7.77 -0.25
C GLY A 177 5.22 7.39 0.12
N VAL A 178 5.10 6.66 1.20
CA VAL A 178 3.85 6.28 1.85
C VAL A 178 3.90 6.70 3.30
N ILE A 179 2.86 7.37 3.76
CA ILE A 179 2.67 7.72 5.17
C ILE A 179 1.45 6.97 5.70
N LYS A 180 1.61 6.30 6.83
CA LYS A 180 0.53 5.53 7.45
C LYS A 180 0.56 5.69 8.97
N PRO A 181 -0.54 6.14 9.60
CA PRO A 181 -0.69 6.02 11.04
C PRO A 181 -1.05 4.58 11.40
N ALA A 182 -0.31 3.98 12.32
CA ALA A 182 -0.54 2.60 12.76
C ALA A 182 -0.02 2.37 14.19
N ALA A 183 -0.82 1.78 15.06
CA ALA A 183 -0.46 1.38 16.42
C ALA A 183 0.31 2.44 17.23
N GLY A 184 -0.18 3.69 17.23
CA GLY A 184 0.44 4.81 17.95
C GLY A 184 1.68 5.40 17.27
N LYS A 185 1.97 5.00 16.04
CA LYS A 185 3.10 5.47 15.27
C LYS A 185 2.66 6.12 13.96
N LEU A 186 3.43 7.08 13.51
CA LEU A 186 3.31 7.69 12.20
C LEU A 186 4.49 7.21 11.36
N VAL A 187 4.21 6.29 10.43
CA VAL A 187 5.23 5.60 9.64
C VAL A 187 5.36 6.25 8.27
N LEU A 188 6.55 6.71 7.89
CA LEU A 188 6.88 7.19 6.56
C LEU A 188 7.97 6.31 5.96
N ALA A 189 7.69 5.71 4.82
CA ALA A 189 8.64 4.89 4.07
C ALA A 189 8.57 5.20 2.57
N LYS A 190 9.59 4.83 1.82
CA LYS A 190 9.51 4.79 0.36
C LYS A 190 8.54 3.68 -0.06
N ARG A 191 7.80 3.91 -1.14
CA ARG A 191 6.89 2.90 -1.68
C ARG A 191 7.65 1.62 -2.04
N GLY A 192 7.10 0.46 -1.64
CA GLY A 192 7.75 -0.84 -1.79
C GLY A 192 8.81 -1.17 -0.73
N GLN A 193 9.13 -0.24 0.16
CA GLN A 193 10.07 -0.45 1.28
C GLN A 193 9.39 -0.21 2.63
N ALA A 194 8.06 -0.32 2.68
CA ALA A 194 7.30 -0.08 3.87
C ALA A 194 7.68 -1.04 5.00
N LYS A 195 7.60 -0.53 6.23
CA LYS A 195 7.84 -1.29 7.45
C LYS A 195 6.54 -1.42 8.24
N THR A 196 6.44 -2.47 9.00
CA THR A 196 5.37 -2.63 9.98
C THR A 196 5.41 -1.52 11.03
N ALA A 197 4.33 -1.32 11.77
CA ALA A 197 4.31 -0.40 12.91
C ALA A 197 5.41 -0.71 13.96
N GLY A 198 5.92 -1.94 14.00
CA GLY A 198 7.08 -2.33 14.81
C GLY A 198 8.43 -1.91 14.25
N GLY A 199 8.49 -1.31 13.06
CA GLY A 199 9.74 -0.92 12.38
C GLY A 199 10.43 -2.07 11.66
N GLN A 200 9.84 -3.26 11.62
CA GLN A 200 10.34 -4.40 10.88
C GLN A 200 9.92 -4.32 9.41
N SER A 201 10.77 -4.78 8.52
CA SER A 201 10.40 -4.91 7.09
C SER A 201 9.22 -5.86 6.94
N ILE A 202 8.26 -5.50 6.08
CA ILE A 202 7.16 -6.40 5.74
C ILE A 202 7.75 -7.60 4.98
N PRO A 203 7.49 -8.85 5.40
CA PRO A 203 8.05 -10.01 4.75
C PRO A 203 7.64 -10.09 3.27
N THR A 204 8.55 -10.51 2.42
CA THR A 204 8.21 -10.85 1.03
C THR A 204 7.47 -12.18 1.01
N VAL A 205 6.31 -12.20 0.37
CA VAL A 205 5.51 -13.41 0.17
C VAL A 205 5.81 -13.98 -1.21
N ARG A 206 6.31 -15.22 -1.24
CA ARG A 206 6.56 -15.95 -2.49
C ARG A 206 5.36 -16.82 -2.83
N LEU A 207 4.88 -16.72 -4.07
CA LEU A 207 3.75 -17.48 -4.59
C LEU A 207 4.14 -18.20 -5.88
N VAL A 208 3.62 -19.41 -6.03
CA VAL A 208 3.67 -20.23 -7.24
C VAL A 208 2.26 -20.48 -7.77
N PRO A 209 2.08 -20.93 -9.04
CA PRO A 209 0.73 -21.13 -9.61
C PRO A 209 -0.19 -22.00 -8.76
N GLY A 210 0.34 -22.99 -8.04
CA GLY A 210 -0.44 -23.86 -7.15
C GLY A 210 -1.01 -23.16 -5.91
N ASP A 211 -0.48 -22.01 -5.52
CA ASP A 211 -0.95 -21.23 -4.36
C ASP A 211 -2.11 -20.29 -4.73
N VAL A 212 -2.36 -20.07 -6.04
CA VAL A 212 -3.26 -19.04 -6.55
C VAL A 212 -4.48 -19.66 -7.21
N SER A 213 -5.67 -19.23 -6.82
CA SER A 213 -6.92 -19.71 -7.41
C SER A 213 -7.22 -19.06 -8.75
N ASP A 214 -6.93 -17.78 -8.88
CA ASP A 214 -7.18 -16.96 -10.06
C ASP A 214 -6.24 -15.75 -10.09
N TYR A 215 -5.85 -15.30 -11.28
CA TYR A 215 -5.08 -14.08 -11.45
C TYR A 215 -5.42 -13.36 -12.76
N ARG A 216 -5.24 -12.05 -12.75
CA ARG A 216 -5.32 -11.19 -13.92
C ARG A 216 -4.17 -10.19 -13.90
N VAL A 217 -3.44 -10.11 -15.00
CA VAL A 217 -2.43 -9.06 -15.21
C VAL A 217 -2.87 -8.19 -16.37
N SER A 218 -2.89 -6.89 -16.14
CA SER A 218 -3.15 -5.88 -17.16
C SER A 218 -1.86 -5.14 -17.47
N LEU A 219 -1.45 -5.15 -18.71
CA LEU A 219 -0.26 -4.45 -19.21
C LEU A 219 -0.69 -3.27 -20.06
N THR A 220 -0.38 -2.07 -19.60
CA THR A 220 -0.76 -0.83 -20.28
C THR A 220 0.47 -0.09 -20.75
N LYS A 221 0.62 0.07 -22.06
CA LYS A 221 1.76 0.81 -22.65
C LYS A 221 1.57 2.33 -22.66
N ARG A 222 0.34 2.82 -22.44
CA ARG A 222 -0.02 4.23 -22.63
C ARG A 222 0.69 5.20 -21.70
N ASP A 223 0.94 4.79 -20.46
CA ASP A 223 1.43 5.69 -19.41
C ASP A 223 2.87 5.34 -18.97
N GLY A 224 3.48 4.39 -19.62
CA GLY A 224 4.72 3.82 -19.19
C GLY A 224 5.93 4.41 -19.86
N GLY A 225 6.92 4.75 -19.06
CA GLY A 225 8.18 5.30 -19.53
C GLY A 225 8.01 6.73 -20.07
N GLY A 226 8.60 7.00 -21.19
CA GLY A 226 8.67 8.35 -21.73
C GLY A 226 9.59 9.24 -20.89
N THR A 227 9.35 10.53 -20.94
CA THR A 227 10.18 11.51 -20.25
C THR A 227 9.35 12.30 -19.26
N VAL A 228 9.82 12.42 -18.02
CA VAL A 228 9.27 13.35 -17.03
C VAL A 228 10.21 14.55 -16.92
N VAL A 229 9.65 15.75 -17.09
CA VAL A 229 10.37 17.03 -17.02
C VAL A 229 9.88 17.81 -15.81
N ALA A 230 10.81 18.19 -14.94
CA ALA A 230 10.57 19.14 -13.85
C ALA A 230 11.37 20.42 -14.07
N TYR A 231 10.81 21.54 -13.63
CA TYR A 231 11.42 22.85 -13.79
C TYR A 231 11.86 23.42 -12.46
N TRP A 232 13.02 24.07 -12.43
CA TRP A 232 13.48 24.79 -11.26
C TRP A 232 13.96 26.21 -11.62
N HIS A 233 13.95 27.11 -10.66
CA HIS A 233 14.41 28.47 -10.83
C HIS A 233 15.84 28.63 -10.28
N ALA A 234 16.77 28.95 -11.15
CA ALA A 234 18.12 29.39 -10.75
C ALA A 234 18.04 30.82 -10.23
N THR A 235 18.03 31.01 -8.93
CA THR A 235 17.84 32.28 -8.23
C THR A 235 18.86 33.36 -8.65
N LYS A 236 20.04 32.94 -9.12
CA LYS A 236 21.12 33.87 -9.53
C LYS A 236 21.02 34.39 -10.97
N GLN A 237 20.20 33.79 -11.82
CA GLN A 237 20.15 34.15 -13.25
C GLN A 237 18.73 34.37 -13.78
N ALA A 238 17.70 34.34 -12.94
CA ALA A 238 16.29 34.40 -13.35
C ALA A 238 15.93 33.47 -14.53
N LYS A 239 16.69 32.38 -14.71
CA LYS A 239 16.56 31.46 -15.81
C LYS A 239 15.83 30.21 -15.33
N ARG A 240 14.86 29.80 -16.13
CA ARG A 240 14.17 28.52 -15.97
C ARG A 240 15.08 27.41 -16.51
N GLU A 241 15.39 26.44 -15.66
CA GLU A 241 16.12 25.24 -16.05
C GLU A 241 15.27 23.99 -15.87
N GLU A 242 15.54 22.96 -16.64
CA GLU A 242 14.78 21.73 -16.61
C GLU A 242 15.64 20.53 -16.21
N VAL A 243 15.02 19.59 -15.51
CA VAL A 243 15.55 18.25 -15.20
C VAL A 243 14.68 17.25 -15.93
N LYS A 244 15.30 16.33 -16.66
CA LYS A 244 14.63 15.26 -17.41
C LYS A 244 14.98 13.91 -16.80
N ILE A 245 13.96 13.06 -16.62
CA ILE A 245 14.10 11.67 -16.21
C ILE A 245 13.39 10.81 -17.24
N GLY A 246 14.05 9.72 -17.68
CA GLY A 246 13.55 8.86 -18.74
C GLY A 246 13.92 9.35 -20.14
N GLN A 247 13.40 8.68 -21.16
CA GLN A 247 13.67 8.96 -22.58
C GLN A 247 12.42 8.71 -23.44
N GLY A 248 12.29 9.45 -24.53
CA GLY A 248 11.21 9.25 -25.50
C GLY A 248 9.87 9.85 -25.10
N GLU A 249 8.86 9.47 -25.85
CA GLU A 249 7.47 9.88 -25.65
C GLU A 249 6.69 8.85 -24.82
N PRO A 250 5.64 9.25 -24.08
CA PRO A 250 5.15 10.63 -23.94
C PRO A 250 6.01 11.50 -23.01
N VAL A 251 6.00 12.80 -23.22
CA VAL A 251 6.67 13.77 -22.34
C VAL A 251 5.67 14.37 -21.37
N LEU A 252 5.84 14.09 -20.08
CA LEU A 252 5.09 14.74 -19.00
C LEU A 252 5.89 15.89 -18.42
N ARG A 253 5.29 17.07 -18.38
CA ARG A 253 5.85 18.24 -17.72
C ARG A 253 5.14 18.47 -16.39
N LEU A 254 5.90 18.47 -15.28
CA LEU A 254 5.35 18.78 -13.97
C LEU A 254 4.99 20.25 -13.94
N LYS A 255 3.75 20.56 -13.54
CA LYS A 255 3.21 21.93 -13.52
C LYS A 255 3.88 22.82 -12.47
N ARG A 256 4.52 22.22 -11.49
CA ARG A 256 5.14 22.93 -10.36
C ARG A 256 6.58 23.28 -10.65
N TYR A 257 6.98 24.48 -10.21
CA TYR A 257 8.38 24.89 -10.20
C TYR A 257 9.03 24.57 -8.87
N TYR A 258 10.27 24.11 -8.93
CA TYR A 258 11.06 23.74 -7.75
C TYR A 258 12.16 24.76 -7.51
N GLN A 259 12.63 24.85 -6.27
CA GLN A 259 13.61 25.86 -5.87
C GLN A 259 15.07 25.41 -6.05
N ALA A 260 15.28 24.11 -6.27
CA ALA A 260 16.60 23.51 -6.43
C ALA A 260 16.56 22.35 -7.43
N PRO A 261 17.66 22.09 -8.16
CA PRO A 261 17.71 21.00 -9.15
C PRO A 261 17.53 19.63 -8.51
N GLU A 262 18.03 19.41 -7.30
CA GLU A 262 17.91 18.15 -6.57
C GLU A 262 16.44 17.84 -6.24
N VAL A 263 15.68 18.86 -5.82
CA VAL A 263 14.25 18.73 -5.51
C VAL A 263 13.45 18.47 -6.79
N ALA A 264 13.78 19.14 -7.88
CA ALA A 264 13.16 18.91 -9.18
C ALA A 264 13.44 17.50 -9.69
N ARG A 265 14.68 17.03 -9.53
CA ARG A 265 15.09 15.66 -9.90
C ARG A 265 14.36 14.61 -9.08
N ALA A 266 14.29 14.78 -7.76
CA ALA A 266 13.57 13.86 -6.88
C ALA A 266 12.08 13.77 -7.24
N ALA A 267 11.43 14.90 -7.52
CA ALA A 267 10.03 14.94 -7.92
C ALA A 267 9.80 14.29 -9.30
N ALA A 268 10.69 14.54 -10.28
CA ALA A 268 10.62 13.93 -11.60
C ALA A 268 10.86 12.41 -11.53
N GLN A 269 11.80 11.98 -10.71
CA GLN A 269 12.07 10.55 -10.48
C GLN A 269 10.88 9.85 -9.84
N ALA A 270 10.30 10.42 -8.80
CA ALA A 270 9.12 9.85 -8.12
C ALA A 270 7.93 9.68 -9.08
N GLU A 271 7.67 10.67 -9.93
CA GLU A 271 6.60 10.58 -10.94
C GLU A 271 6.92 9.53 -12.01
N TYR A 272 8.16 9.47 -12.48
CA TYR A 272 8.61 8.46 -13.44
C TYR A 272 8.44 7.05 -12.87
N ASP A 273 8.94 6.80 -11.67
CA ASP A 273 8.84 5.53 -10.98
C ASP A 273 7.39 5.10 -10.76
N SER A 274 6.54 6.04 -10.37
CA SER A 274 5.10 5.80 -10.21
C SER A 274 4.42 5.40 -11.53
N ARG A 275 4.81 6.03 -12.64
CA ARG A 275 4.27 5.71 -13.98
C ARG A 275 4.72 4.34 -14.45
N VAL A 276 5.99 4.00 -14.25
CA VAL A 276 6.53 2.70 -14.63
C VAL A 276 5.82 1.58 -13.87
N ARG A 277 5.59 1.74 -12.56
CA ARG A 277 4.85 0.74 -11.77
C ARG A 277 3.42 0.52 -12.27
N ARG A 278 2.72 1.58 -12.66
CA ARG A 278 1.33 1.50 -13.18
C ARG A 278 1.21 0.88 -14.58
N GLN A 279 2.32 0.58 -15.26
CA GLN A 279 2.27 -0.10 -16.56
C GLN A 279 1.75 -1.53 -16.45
N ALA A 280 1.98 -2.16 -15.31
CA ALA A 280 1.49 -3.50 -15.04
C ALA A 280 0.75 -3.51 -13.71
N THR A 281 -0.48 -3.97 -13.74
CA THR A 281 -1.30 -4.20 -12.54
C THR A 281 -1.67 -5.66 -12.45
N LEU A 282 -1.60 -6.20 -11.24
CA LEU A 282 -1.95 -7.57 -10.91
C LEU A 282 -3.19 -7.56 -10.01
N SER A 283 -4.14 -8.43 -10.33
CA SER A 283 -5.21 -8.83 -9.42
C SER A 283 -5.15 -10.34 -9.28
N LEU A 284 -5.09 -10.85 -8.06
CA LEU A 284 -5.09 -12.28 -7.82
C LEU A 284 -5.94 -12.66 -6.60
N SER A 285 -6.43 -13.90 -6.61
CA SER A 285 -7.21 -14.50 -5.56
C SER A 285 -6.58 -15.81 -5.12
N MET A 286 -6.56 -16.07 -3.81
CA MET A 286 -5.92 -17.24 -3.24
C MET A 286 -6.60 -17.65 -1.94
N PRO A 287 -6.38 -18.89 -1.44
CA PRO A 287 -6.75 -19.27 -0.09
C PRO A 287 -6.16 -18.28 0.94
N GLY A 288 -6.90 -17.99 1.99
CA GLY A 288 -6.55 -16.93 2.94
C GLY A 288 -5.12 -17.02 3.50
N ARG A 289 -4.41 -15.90 3.47
CA ARG A 289 -3.07 -15.72 4.03
C ARG A 289 -2.96 -14.36 4.71
N ILE A 290 -2.90 -14.37 6.01
CA ILE A 290 -2.86 -13.12 6.79
C ILE A 290 -1.52 -12.37 6.72
N ASP A 291 -0.45 -13.01 6.27
CA ASP A 291 0.86 -12.40 6.07
C ASP A 291 0.97 -11.54 4.79
N VAL A 292 -0.06 -11.55 3.96
CA VAL A 292 -0.16 -10.65 2.80
C VAL A 292 -0.74 -9.32 3.25
N LEU A 293 0.09 -8.28 3.19
CA LEU A 293 -0.23 -6.94 3.65
C LEU A 293 -0.01 -5.92 2.53
N ALA A 294 -0.77 -4.84 2.57
CA ALA A 294 -0.53 -3.70 1.70
C ALA A 294 0.87 -3.12 1.92
N GLU A 295 1.48 -2.57 0.88
CA GLU A 295 2.88 -2.15 0.81
C GLU A 295 3.89 -3.32 0.95
N GLY A 296 3.42 -4.54 1.13
CA GLY A 296 4.25 -5.73 1.12
C GLY A 296 4.69 -6.10 -0.29
N ARG A 297 5.75 -6.90 -0.37
CA ARG A 297 6.29 -7.41 -1.64
C ARG A 297 5.79 -8.83 -1.90
N LEU A 298 5.33 -9.06 -3.14
CA LEU A 298 5.07 -10.40 -3.64
C LEU A 298 6.16 -10.79 -4.64
N GLU A 299 6.58 -12.03 -4.60
CA GLU A 299 7.44 -12.64 -5.60
C GLU A 299 6.69 -13.79 -6.27
N LEU A 300 6.29 -13.59 -7.52
CA LEU A 300 5.62 -14.61 -8.32
C LEU A 300 6.64 -15.43 -9.09
N ALA A 301 6.68 -16.73 -8.85
CA ALA A 301 7.61 -17.65 -9.48
C ALA A 301 6.86 -18.75 -10.23
N GLY A 302 7.38 -19.18 -11.40
CA GLY A 302 6.78 -20.27 -12.18
C GLY A 302 5.53 -19.90 -12.99
N PHE A 303 5.18 -18.63 -13.05
CA PHE A 303 4.15 -18.11 -13.95
C PHE A 303 4.76 -17.82 -15.34
N ARG A 304 3.90 -17.48 -16.31
CA ARG A 304 4.37 -17.07 -17.63
C ARG A 304 5.18 -15.77 -17.56
N PRO A 305 6.03 -15.49 -18.57
CA PRO A 305 6.70 -14.19 -18.71
C PRO A 305 5.68 -13.03 -18.68
N GLY A 306 6.01 -11.96 -17.95
CA GLY A 306 5.13 -10.80 -17.72
C GLY A 306 4.22 -10.93 -16.49
N VAL A 307 4.11 -12.12 -15.89
CA VAL A 307 3.42 -12.37 -14.62
C VAL A 307 4.42 -12.65 -13.52
N SER A 308 5.39 -13.55 -13.78
CA SER A 308 6.49 -13.81 -12.86
C SER A 308 7.29 -12.55 -12.59
N GLY A 309 7.76 -12.40 -11.36
CA GLY A 309 8.56 -11.25 -10.92
C GLY A 309 8.08 -10.66 -9.61
N ALA A 310 8.59 -9.49 -9.30
CA ALA A 310 8.32 -8.78 -8.07
C ALA A 310 7.16 -7.78 -8.25
N TRP A 311 6.26 -7.78 -7.27
CA TRP A 311 5.07 -6.94 -7.23
C TRP A 311 4.95 -6.28 -5.86
N ILE A 312 4.42 -5.05 -5.81
CA ILE A 312 4.12 -4.34 -4.58
C ILE A 312 2.61 -4.38 -4.38
N VAL A 313 2.17 -4.90 -3.23
CA VAL A 313 0.76 -4.96 -2.87
C VAL A 313 0.23 -3.56 -2.62
N THR A 314 -0.81 -3.17 -3.34
CA THR A 314 -1.52 -1.91 -3.15
C THR A 314 -2.77 -2.09 -2.28
N ARG A 315 -3.38 -3.28 -2.33
CA ARG A 315 -4.55 -3.63 -1.53
C ARG A 315 -4.56 -5.12 -1.25
N ALA A 316 -4.84 -5.48 -0.02
CA ALA A 316 -5.09 -6.86 0.39
C ALA A 316 -6.44 -6.95 1.09
N GLU A 317 -7.35 -7.75 0.55
CA GLU A 317 -8.66 -8.01 1.13
C GLU A 317 -8.73 -9.45 1.64
N HIS A 318 -9.04 -9.59 2.92
CA HIS A 318 -9.23 -10.88 3.57
C HIS A 318 -10.71 -11.07 3.87
N SER A 319 -11.33 -12.08 3.26
CA SER A 319 -12.75 -12.39 3.44
C SER A 319 -12.94 -13.77 4.05
N LEU A 320 -13.81 -13.84 5.04
CA LEU A 320 -14.25 -15.07 5.69
C LEU A 320 -15.77 -15.15 5.61
N ASP A 321 -16.26 -16.22 5.01
CA ASP A 321 -17.68 -16.51 4.86
C ASP A 321 -17.93 -18.03 4.93
N ASN A 322 -19.11 -18.49 4.53
CA ASN A 322 -19.47 -19.92 4.51
C ASN A 322 -18.66 -20.75 3.49
N GLU A 323 -18.03 -20.09 2.50
CA GLU A 323 -17.16 -20.74 1.51
C GLU A 323 -15.72 -20.86 1.99
N GLY A 324 -15.38 -20.22 3.09
CA GLY A 324 -14.07 -20.27 3.71
C GLY A 324 -13.34 -18.94 3.82
N TYR A 325 -12.02 -19.00 3.97
CA TYR A 325 -11.15 -17.83 4.07
C TYR A 325 -10.38 -17.63 2.76
N ARG A 326 -10.50 -16.43 2.19
CA ARG A 326 -9.88 -16.03 0.93
C ARG A 326 -9.11 -14.74 1.10
N THR A 327 -8.02 -14.60 0.38
CA THR A 327 -7.27 -13.34 0.23
C THR A 327 -7.29 -12.92 -1.23
N SER A 328 -7.75 -11.70 -1.49
CA SER A 328 -7.72 -11.04 -2.80
C SER A 328 -6.70 -9.91 -2.76
N ILE A 329 -5.85 -9.83 -3.76
CA ILE A 329 -4.70 -8.93 -3.80
C ILE A 329 -4.77 -8.08 -5.06
N GLU A 330 -4.53 -6.78 -4.90
CA GLU A 330 -4.18 -5.88 -5.99
C GLU A 330 -2.73 -5.45 -5.80
N ALA A 331 -1.95 -5.45 -6.88
CA ALA A 331 -0.54 -5.11 -6.83
C ALA A 331 -0.09 -4.38 -8.11
N GLU A 332 0.97 -3.61 -7.98
CA GLU A 332 1.67 -2.95 -9.07
C GLU A 332 3.03 -3.61 -9.26
N GLN A 333 3.54 -3.62 -10.49
CA GLN A 333 4.86 -4.20 -10.75
C GLN A 333 5.94 -3.37 -10.04
N GLU A 334 6.79 -4.05 -9.28
CA GLU A 334 8.02 -3.43 -8.78
C GLU A 334 8.95 -3.18 -9.96
N GLN A 335 9.60 -2.01 -10.00
CA GLN A 335 10.67 -1.80 -10.98
C GLN A 335 11.71 -2.89 -10.82
N ALA A 336 11.93 -3.70 -11.86
CA ALA A 336 13.19 -4.39 -11.98
C ALA A 336 14.26 -3.29 -12.00
N GLU A 337 15.19 -3.30 -11.04
CA GLU A 337 16.49 -2.66 -11.25
C GLU A 337 16.90 -3.01 -12.65
N ALA A 338 17.15 -2.00 -13.49
CA ALA A 338 17.50 -2.22 -14.89
C ALA A 338 18.54 -3.33 -14.91
N ALA A 339 18.11 -4.52 -15.30
CA ALA A 339 19.02 -5.65 -15.44
C ALA A 339 20.13 -5.12 -16.31
N ALA A 340 21.32 -5.02 -15.73
CA ALA A 340 22.51 -4.61 -16.47
C ALA A 340 22.44 -5.37 -17.78
N GLU A 341 22.31 -4.65 -18.88
CA GLU A 341 22.33 -5.23 -20.22
C GLU A 341 23.51 -6.18 -20.23
N THR A 342 23.24 -7.45 -20.10
CA THR A 342 24.21 -8.48 -20.39
C THR A 342 24.40 -8.37 -21.89
N LYS A 343 25.38 -7.56 -22.25
CA LYS A 343 25.85 -7.37 -23.60
C LYS A 343 25.95 -8.75 -24.23
N ALA A 344 25.02 -9.08 -25.10
CA ALA A 344 25.05 -10.32 -25.82
C ALA A 344 26.47 -10.46 -26.41
N PRO A 345 27.15 -11.59 -26.25
CA PRO A 345 28.48 -11.77 -26.85
C PRO A 345 28.38 -11.53 -28.35
N ALA A 346 29.25 -10.68 -28.86
CA ALA A 346 29.32 -10.35 -30.25
C ALA A 346 29.38 -11.66 -31.09
N PRO A 347 28.61 -11.76 -32.17
CA PRO A 347 28.68 -12.96 -33.04
C PRO A 347 30.11 -13.17 -33.49
N ALA A 348 30.60 -14.39 -33.33
CA ALA A 348 31.93 -14.79 -33.76
C ALA A 348 32.13 -14.44 -35.25
N PRO A 349 33.32 -13.94 -35.65
CA PRO A 349 33.57 -13.57 -37.03
C PRO A 349 33.43 -14.81 -37.93
N ALA A 350 32.65 -14.66 -38.97
CA ALA A 350 32.41 -15.71 -39.95
C ALA A 350 33.75 -16.18 -40.54
N LEU A 351 34.06 -17.45 -40.37
CA LEU A 351 35.21 -18.10 -41.00
C LEU A 351 35.08 -17.94 -42.52
N ARG A 352 35.98 -17.15 -43.12
CA ARG A 352 36.14 -17.06 -44.57
C ARG A 352 36.50 -18.44 -45.09
N ARG A 353 35.62 -19.04 -45.90
CA ARG A 353 35.92 -20.23 -46.67
C ARG A 353 37.05 -19.86 -47.66
N ARG A 354 38.18 -20.53 -47.50
CA ARG A 354 39.24 -20.50 -48.52
C ARG A 354 38.74 -21.22 -49.79
N SER A 355 38.82 -20.52 -50.91
CA SER A 355 38.58 -21.10 -52.18
C SER A 355 39.66 -22.16 -52.46
N PRO A 356 39.34 -23.27 -53.13
CA PRO A 356 40.33 -24.24 -53.49
C PRO A 356 41.25 -23.70 -54.62
N PRO A 357 42.53 -24.15 -54.72
CA PRO A 357 43.47 -23.73 -55.79
C PRO A 357 43.03 -24.34 -57.08
N THR A 358 43.03 -23.50 -58.13
CA THR A 358 42.93 -23.93 -59.54
C THR A 358 44.22 -24.63 -59.92
N SER A 359 44.11 -25.88 -60.41
CA SER A 359 45.18 -26.63 -61.04
C SER A 359 45.24 -26.23 -62.50
N ASP A 360 46.43 -25.83 -62.91
CA ASP A 360 46.94 -26.04 -64.27
C ASP A 360 47.75 -27.31 -64.32
#